data_43392f0facf111cc453a468c11da4667
#
_entry.id   43392f0facf111cc453a468c11da4667
#
_cell.length_a   1.000
_cell.length_b   1.000
_cell.length_c   1.000
_cell.angle_alpha   90.00
_cell.angle_beta   90.00
_cell.angle_gamma   90.00
#
_symmetry.space_group_name_H-M   'P 1'
#
loop_
_entity.id
_entity.type
_entity.pdbx_description
1 polymer ?
#
loop_
_entity_poly.entity_id
_entity_poly.type
_entity_poly.pdbx_seq_one_letter_code
_entity_poly.pdbx_strand_id
1 'polypeptide(L)'
;MLEEAGLMREVVSMLNNPTVEKLKGMKLKIMAQMFADPALRELSFEERLAIMVEKEWLQRKNNRIKRLLYKASLVINACIEDIDYTQDRKIDKKTIRTLSSCTFIEQKLNIIISGKTGCGKSFLACALGNNACRYGYTVRYYRIPELLLEIQAAKNENCYIQFMNKLKKVRLLILDDLGLKSYTLEESRDILEIAESRYNRSSTILSGQIPHIQWYDLFPDPATADAIMDRIIHNAYILPLDSKKSMREVMAKKIIQAT
;
A
#
# COMPACT_ATOMS: atom_id res chain seq x y z
N MET A 1 5.93 28.69 52.80
CA MET A 1 5.12 27.67 52.10
C MET A 1 4.50 28.18 50.80
N LEU A 2 3.74 29.29 50.74
CA LEU A 2 3.19 29.82 49.49
C LEU A 2 4.25 30.44 48.57
N GLU A 3 5.25 31.14 49.11
CA GLU A 3 6.37 31.70 48.34
C GLU A 3 7.32 30.65 47.79
N GLU A 4 7.62 29.58 48.56
CA GLU A 4 8.45 28.48 48.09
C GLU A 4 7.76 27.70 46.96
N ALA A 5 6.45 27.53 47.02
CA ALA A 5 5.66 26.92 45.93
C ALA A 5 5.65 27.82 44.68
N GLY A 6 5.68 29.16 44.85
CA GLY A 6 5.81 30.10 43.74
C GLY A 6 7.18 30.04 43.08
N LEU A 7 8.26 30.08 43.87
CA LEU A 7 9.63 29.98 43.36
C LEU A 7 9.91 28.64 42.66
N MET A 8 9.42 27.55 43.21
CA MET A 8 9.51 26.24 42.54
C MET A 8 8.75 26.21 41.20
N ARG A 9 7.59 26.87 41.11
CA ARG A 9 6.85 26.96 39.84
C ARG A 9 7.59 27.79 38.78
N GLU A 10 8.26 28.86 39.15
CA GLU A 10 9.06 29.70 38.27
C GLU A 10 10.33 28.95 37.80
N VAL A 11 11.05 28.32 38.71
CA VAL A 11 12.22 27.49 38.39
C VAL A 11 11.85 26.31 37.46
N VAL A 12 10.75 25.63 37.70
CA VAL A 12 10.23 24.56 36.81
C VAL A 12 9.82 25.11 35.45
N SER A 13 9.22 26.31 35.41
CA SER A 13 8.90 27.00 34.14
C SER A 13 10.15 27.39 33.35
N MET A 14 11.19 27.90 34.02
CA MET A 14 12.49 28.22 33.39
C MET A 14 13.24 26.98 32.89
N LEU A 15 13.18 25.86 33.61
CA LEU A 15 13.81 24.60 33.21
C LEU A 15 13.07 23.89 32.06
N ASN A 16 11.76 24.10 31.95
CA ASN A 16 10.94 23.44 30.90
C ASN A 16 11.22 23.99 29.50
N ASN A 17 11.57 25.23 29.33
CA ASN A 17 11.75 25.86 28.02
C ASN A 17 12.98 25.28 27.25
N PRO A 18 14.18 25.19 27.82
CA PRO A 18 15.35 24.60 27.15
C PRO A 18 15.15 23.11 26.81
N THR A 19 14.46 22.33 27.65
CA THR A 19 14.17 20.92 27.39
C THR A 19 13.17 20.75 26.26
N VAL A 20 12.12 21.56 26.23
CA VAL A 20 11.14 21.57 25.14
C VAL A 20 11.80 21.92 23.81
N GLU A 21 12.69 22.92 23.79
CA GLU A 21 13.41 23.28 22.56
C GLU A 21 14.38 22.17 22.10
N LYS A 22 15.06 21.49 23.01
CA LYS A 22 15.91 20.32 22.70
C LYS A 22 15.06 19.18 22.13
N LEU A 23 13.89 18.87 22.72
CA LEU A 23 12.99 17.85 22.20
C LEU A 23 12.48 18.19 20.79
N LYS A 24 12.15 19.47 20.54
CA LYS A 24 11.79 19.94 19.19
C LYS A 24 12.96 19.80 18.21
N GLY A 25 14.16 20.16 18.60
CA GLY A 25 15.39 20.02 17.82
C GLY A 25 15.68 18.56 17.47
N MET A 26 15.43 17.63 18.37
CA MET A 26 15.48 16.18 18.13
C MET A 26 14.26 15.64 17.32
N LYS A 27 13.35 16.52 16.87
CA LYS A 27 12.11 16.16 16.15
C LYS A 27 11.16 15.30 16.97
N LEU A 28 11.18 15.42 18.29
CA LEU A 28 10.27 14.74 19.24
C LEU A 28 9.11 15.70 19.60
N LYS A 29 8.31 16.05 18.59
CA LYS A 29 7.31 17.12 18.71
C LYS A 29 6.20 16.80 19.71
N ILE A 30 5.72 15.55 19.72
CA ILE A 30 4.65 15.14 20.64
C ILE A 30 5.19 15.08 22.07
N MET A 31 6.39 14.53 22.27
CA MET A 31 7.04 14.56 23.59
C MET A 31 7.21 16.00 24.10
N ALA A 32 7.63 16.93 23.23
CA ALA A 32 7.77 18.34 23.59
C ALA A 32 6.44 18.98 24.02
N GLN A 33 5.34 18.68 23.32
CA GLN A 33 4.01 19.14 23.68
C GLN A 33 3.55 18.57 25.02
N MET A 34 3.71 17.25 25.21
CA MET A 34 3.27 16.56 26.42
C MET A 34 4.14 16.90 27.64
N PHE A 35 5.41 17.19 27.44
CA PHE A 35 6.30 17.64 28.53
C PHE A 35 5.83 18.92 29.18
N ALA A 36 5.24 19.81 28.39
CA ALA A 36 4.66 21.06 28.86
C ALA A 36 3.21 20.92 29.39
N ASP A 37 2.57 19.76 29.23
CA ASP A 37 1.17 19.54 29.57
C ASP A 37 0.97 19.47 31.11
N PRO A 38 0.20 20.40 31.73
CA PRO A 38 -0.07 20.36 33.15
C PRO A 38 -0.80 19.11 33.62
N ALA A 39 -1.65 18.49 32.77
CA ALA A 39 -2.45 17.32 33.12
C ALA A 39 -1.58 16.08 33.46
N LEU A 40 -0.35 16.04 32.96
CA LEU A 40 0.58 14.94 33.22
C LEU A 40 1.44 15.13 34.49
N ARG A 41 1.32 16.27 35.19
CA ARG A 41 2.17 16.59 36.35
C ARG A 41 1.87 15.73 37.59
N GLU A 42 0.65 15.22 37.69
CA GLU A 42 0.22 14.36 38.83
C GLU A 42 0.72 12.91 38.72
N LEU A 43 1.20 12.51 37.53
CA LEU A 43 1.73 11.18 37.29
C LEU A 43 3.18 11.07 37.76
N SER A 44 3.59 9.85 38.15
CA SER A 44 5.00 9.54 38.40
C SER A 44 5.87 9.81 37.17
N PHE A 45 7.17 9.97 37.39
CA PHE A 45 8.09 10.21 36.26
C PHE A 45 8.05 9.08 35.23
N GLU A 46 8.02 7.83 35.70
CA GLU A 46 8.00 6.63 34.87
C GLU A 46 6.73 6.56 34.02
N GLU A 47 5.56 6.79 34.61
CA GLU A 47 4.28 6.79 33.91
C GLU A 47 4.24 7.90 32.84
N ARG A 48 4.66 9.09 33.22
CA ARG A 48 4.69 10.24 32.30
C ARG A 48 5.64 9.99 31.12
N LEU A 49 6.82 9.47 31.39
CA LEU A 49 7.80 9.15 30.36
C LEU A 49 7.26 8.07 29.42
N ALA A 50 6.68 7.01 29.95
CA ALA A 50 6.09 5.91 29.18
C ALA A 50 4.99 6.42 28.23
N ILE A 51 4.06 7.25 28.72
CA ILE A 51 3.01 7.86 27.91
C ILE A 51 3.58 8.76 26.80
N MET A 52 4.57 9.58 27.12
CA MET A 52 5.22 10.49 26.15
C MET A 52 5.91 9.71 25.03
N VAL A 53 6.66 8.67 25.36
CA VAL A 53 7.35 7.79 24.41
C VAL A 53 6.35 7.07 23.51
N GLU A 54 5.31 6.46 24.11
CA GLU A 54 4.26 5.74 23.37
C GLU A 54 3.55 6.67 22.36
N LYS A 55 3.16 7.87 22.78
CA LYS A 55 2.49 8.84 21.92
C LYS A 55 3.38 9.32 20.76
N GLU A 56 4.67 9.61 21.02
CA GLU A 56 5.63 9.99 19.97
C GLU A 56 5.82 8.83 18.98
N TRP A 57 5.96 7.58 19.49
CA TRP A 57 6.12 6.40 18.65
C TRP A 57 4.89 6.15 17.76
N LEU A 58 3.68 6.20 18.32
CA LEU A 58 2.43 6.06 17.57
C LEU A 58 2.30 7.13 16.49
N GLN A 59 2.62 8.40 16.82
CA GLN A 59 2.58 9.49 15.86
C GLN A 59 3.55 9.26 14.70
N ARG A 60 4.77 8.82 14.99
CA ARG A 60 5.77 8.48 13.96
C ARG A 60 5.33 7.33 13.08
N LYS A 61 4.77 6.29 13.69
CA LYS A 61 4.20 5.14 12.98
C LYS A 61 3.07 5.60 12.04
N ASN A 62 2.12 6.39 12.55
CA ASN A 62 1.02 6.92 11.77
C ASN A 62 1.49 7.83 10.61
N ASN A 63 2.46 8.70 10.85
CA ASN A 63 3.05 9.55 9.82
C ASN A 63 3.78 8.73 8.74
N ARG A 64 4.44 7.63 9.13
CA ARG A 64 5.06 6.71 8.18
C ARG A 64 4.00 6.04 7.30
N ILE A 65 2.91 5.53 7.89
CA ILE A 65 1.80 4.89 7.16
C ILE A 65 1.16 5.91 6.18
N LYS A 66 0.85 7.13 6.64
CA LYS A 66 0.30 8.18 5.78
C LYS A 66 1.20 8.47 4.57
N ARG A 67 2.52 8.54 4.77
CA ARG A 67 3.48 8.74 3.66
C ARG A 67 3.53 7.55 2.70
N LEU A 68 3.44 6.32 3.21
CA LEU A 68 3.40 5.11 2.36
C LEU A 68 2.12 5.07 1.52
N LEU A 69 0.96 5.34 2.13
CA LEU A 69 -0.33 5.41 1.43
C LEU A 69 -0.33 6.50 0.33
N TYR A 70 0.18 7.69 0.65
CA TYR A 70 0.30 8.75 -0.34
C TYR A 70 1.18 8.34 -1.54
N LYS A 71 2.34 7.73 -1.26
CA LYS A 71 3.27 7.25 -2.29
C LYS A 71 2.74 6.06 -3.08
N ALA A 72 1.87 5.25 -2.50
CA ALA A 72 1.29 4.09 -3.15
C ALA A 72 0.39 4.47 -4.34
N SER A 73 -0.19 5.67 -4.33
CA SER A 73 -1.10 6.18 -5.37
C SER A 73 -2.24 5.21 -5.68
N LEU A 74 -2.85 4.63 -4.62
CA LEU A 74 -3.98 3.73 -4.78
C LEU A 74 -5.18 4.50 -5.32
N VAL A 75 -5.79 3.99 -6.38
CA VAL A 75 -6.92 4.65 -7.08
C VAL A 75 -8.24 4.54 -6.31
N ILE A 76 -8.35 3.57 -5.40
CA ILE A 76 -9.51 3.37 -4.54
C ILE A 76 -9.03 3.35 -3.09
N ASN A 77 -9.68 4.16 -2.25
CA ASN A 77 -9.47 4.08 -0.80
C ASN A 77 -10.28 2.89 -0.25
N ALA A 78 -9.68 1.71 -0.31
CA ALA A 78 -10.28 0.45 0.08
C ALA A 78 -9.52 -0.16 1.25
N CYS A 79 -10.25 -0.79 2.19
CA CYS A 79 -9.70 -1.55 3.28
C CYS A 79 -10.13 -3.02 3.18
N ILE A 80 -9.38 -3.93 3.77
CA ILE A 80 -9.72 -5.36 3.79
C ILE A 80 -11.01 -5.58 4.58
N GLU A 81 -11.23 -4.76 5.59
CA GLU A 81 -12.42 -4.77 6.44
C GLU A 81 -13.71 -4.44 5.67
N ASP A 82 -13.58 -3.70 4.55
CA ASP A 82 -14.72 -3.29 3.70
C ASP A 82 -15.11 -4.34 2.65
N ILE A 83 -14.45 -5.50 2.65
CA ILE A 83 -14.76 -6.57 1.69
C ILE A 83 -16.12 -7.19 2.03
N ASP A 84 -17.10 -6.97 1.14
CA ASP A 84 -18.43 -7.56 1.26
C ASP A 84 -18.41 -9.02 0.80
N TYR A 85 -18.49 -9.95 1.74
CA TYR A 85 -18.54 -11.39 1.48
C TYR A 85 -19.97 -11.93 1.25
N THR A 86 -20.99 -11.10 1.40
CA THR A 86 -22.39 -11.52 1.18
C THR A 86 -22.72 -11.65 -0.30
N GLN A 87 -21.95 -11.00 -1.17
CA GLN A 87 -22.09 -11.10 -2.61
C GLN A 87 -21.41 -12.38 -3.11
N ASP A 88 -22.09 -13.11 -3.99
CA ASP A 88 -21.54 -14.32 -4.62
C ASP A 88 -20.45 -13.95 -5.65
N ARG A 89 -19.23 -13.72 -5.14
CA ARG A 89 -18.04 -13.34 -5.93
C ARG A 89 -16.96 -14.42 -5.94
N LYS A 90 -17.23 -15.58 -5.35
CA LYS A 90 -16.24 -16.65 -5.16
C LYS A 90 -14.99 -16.21 -4.38
N ILE A 91 -15.10 -15.18 -3.53
CA ILE A 91 -14.01 -14.76 -2.67
C ILE A 91 -13.92 -15.68 -1.46
N ASP A 92 -12.84 -16.45 -1.36
CA ASP A 92 -12.56 -17.26 -0.18
C ASP A 92 -12.03 -16.42 0.98
N LYS A 93 -12.79 -16.36 2.08
CA LYS A 93 -12.41 -15.64 3.30
C LYS A 93 -11.09 -16.12 3.90
N LYS A 94 -10.80 -17.44 3.81
CA LYS A 94 -9.57 -18.02 4.34
C LYS A 94 -8.35 -17.50 3.57
N THR A 95 -8.44 -17.48 2.25
CA THR A 95 -7.40 -16.92 1.39
C THR A 95 -7.17 -15.43 1.66
N ILE A 96 -8.24 -14.62 1.75
CA ILE A 96 -8.10 -13.19 2.08
C ILE A 96 -7.46 -13.00 3.45
N ARG A 97 -7.84 -13.79 4.46
CA ARG A 97 -7.22 -13.74 5.80
C ARG A 97 -5.73 -14.05 5.75
N THR A 98 -5.32 -15.05 4.97
CA THR A 98 -3.90 -15.37 4.75
C THR A 98 -3.17 -14.21 4.07
N LEU A 99 -3.73 -13.64 3.02
CA LEU A 99 -3.13 -12.50 2.32
C LEU A 99 -3.09 -11.23 3.19
N SER A 100 -4.03 -11.07 4.12
CA SER A 100 -4.07 -9.93 5.05
C SER A 100 -2.89 -9.90 6.03
N SER A 101 -2.23 -11.04 6.29
CA SER A 101 -1.00 -11.08 7.12
C SER A 101 0.23 -10.49 6.41
N CYS A 102 0.13 -10.22 5.12
CA CYS A 102 1.22 -9.73 4.25
C CYS A 102 2.44 -10.68 4.16
N THR A 103 2.36 -11.93 4.65
CA THR A 103 3.45 -12.92 4.55
C THR A 103 3.84 -13.24 3.11
N PHE A 104 2.89 -13.14 2.17
CA PHE A 104 3.17 -13.28 0.74
C PHE A 104 4.24 -12.30 0.23
N ILE A 105 4.33 -11.08 0.83
CA ILE A 105 5.35 -10.09 0.46
C ILE A 105 6.74 -10.53 0.95
N GLU A 106 6.81 -11.12 2.14
CA GLU A 106 8.07 -11.66 2.68
C GLU A 106 8.55 -12.87 1.89
N GLN A 107 7.61 -13.73 1.51
CA GLN A 107 7.85 -14.91 0.67
C GLN A 107 8.03 -14.55 -0.82
N LYS A 108 7.82 -13.28 -1.21
CA LYS A 108 7.95 -12.78 -2.59
C LYS A 108 6.99 -13.47 -3.56
N LEU A 109 5.83 -13.85 -3.07
CA LEU A 109 4.76 -14.46 -3.86
C LEU A 109 3.95 -13.37 -4.55
N ASN A 110 3.48 -13.67 -5.76
CA ASN A 110 2.59 -12.81 -6.53
C ASN A 110 1.12 -13.07 -6.21
N ILE A 111 0.25 -12.18 -6.67
CA ILE A 111 -1.20 -12.37 -6.62
C ILE A 111 -1.78 -12.04 -8.00
N ILE A 112 -2.59 -12.93 -8.53
CA ILE A 112 -3.32 -12.75 -9.78
C ILE A 112 -4.79 -12.64 -9.46
N ILE A 113 -5.41 -11.53 -9.86
CA ILE A 113 -6.83 -11.26 -9.67
C ILE A 113 -7.48 -11.19 -11.05
N SER A 114 -8.26 -12.19 -11.44
CA SER A 114 -8.94 -12.22 -12.73
C SER A 114 -10.46 -12.19 -12.56
N GLY A 115 -11.17 -11.67 -13.56
CA GLY A 115 -12.63 -11.66 -13.55
C GLY A 115 -13.24 -10.49 -14.32
N LYS A 116 -14.52 -10.57 -14.59
CA LYS A 116 -15.29 -9.60 -15.41
C LYS A 116 -15.20 -8.18 -14.85
N THR A 117 -15.50 -7.21 -15.70
CA THR A 117 -15.61 -5.80 -15.28
C THR A 117 -16.66 -5.66 -14.17
N GLY A 118 -16.33 -4.87 -13.14
CA GLY A 118 -17.23 -4.61 -12.03
C GLY A 118 -17.22 -5.65 -10.89
N CYS A 119 -16.51 -6.78 -11.00
CA CYS A 119 -16.46 -7.79 -9.92
C CYS A 119 -15.61 -7.40 -8.69
N GLY A 120 -14.94 -6.23 -8.71
CA GLY A 120 -14.20 -5.69 -7.57
C GLY A 120 -12.70 -6.00 -7.55
N LYS A 121 -12.07 -6.31 -8.71
CA LYS A 121 -10.62 -6.58 -8.81
C LYS A 121 -9.76 -5.45 -8.28
N SER A 122 -9.93 -4.26 -8.83
CA SER A 122 -9.18 -3.06 -8.42
C SER A 122 -9.42 -2.71 -6.95
N PHE A 123 -10.64 -2.92 -6.44
CA PHE A 123 -10.96 -2.75 -5.02
C PHE A 123 -10.13 -3.69 -4.16
N LEU A 124 -10.11 -4.99 -4.50
CA LEU A 124 -9.36 -5.99 -3.76
C LEU A 124 -7.85 -5.73 -3.82
N ALA A 125 -7.32 -5.40 -5.01
CA ALA A 125 -5.91 -5.04 -5.18
C ALA A 125 -5.53 -3.81 -4.32
N CYS A 126 -6.37 -2.76 -4.32
CA CYS A 126 -6.16 -1.57 -3.49
C CYS A 126 -6.29 -1.87 -1.99
N ALA A 127 -7.24 -2.72 -1.57
CA ALA A 127 -7.40 -3.12 -0.18
C ALA A 127 -6.17 -3.87 0.35
N LEU A 128 -5.62 -4.80 -0.44
CA LEU A 128 -4.37 -5.49 -0.12
C LEU A 128 -3.18 -4.52 -0.10
N GLY A 129 -3.12 -3.58 -1.04
CA GLY A 129 -2.10 -2.52 -1.08
C GLY A 129 -2.16 -1.59 0.13
N ASN A 130 -3.36 -1.16 0.52
CA ASN A 130 -3.57 -0.36 1.74
C ASN A 130 -3.07 -1.10 2.98
N ASN A 131 -3.47 -2.36 3.11
CA ASN A 131 -3.04 -3.21 4.22
C ASN A 131 -1.52 -3.37 4.25
N ALA A 132 -0.86 -3.60 3.11
CA ALA A 132 0.60 -3.66 3.01
C ALA A 132 1.27 -2.36 3.48
N CYS A 133 0.70 -1.19 3.16
CA CYS A 133 1.17 0.10 3.67
C CYS A 133 1.06 0.19 5.20
N ARG A 134 -0.02 -0.33 5.82
CA ARG A 134 -0.21 -0.40 7.28
C ARG A 134 0.82 -1.29 7.95
N TYR A 135 1.24 -2.36 7.27
CA TYR A 135 2.36 -3.22 7.68
C TYR A 135 3.74 -2.60 7.43
N GLY A 136 3.81 -1.40 6.82
CA GLY A 136 5.05 -0.66 6.61
C GLY A 136 5.79 -0.98 5.31
N TYR A 137 5.19 -1.74 4.40
CA TYR A 137 5.75 -2.03 3.08
C TYR A 137 5.57 -0.86 2.13
N THR A 138 6.52 -0.69 1.22
CA THR A 138 6.39 0.25 0.10
C THR A 138 5.51 -0.37 -0.97
N VAL A 139 4.47 0.36 -1.36
CA VAL A 139 3.50 -0.04 -2.38
C VAL A 139 3.49 0.98 -3.51
N ARG A 140 3.26 0.54 -4.73
CA ARG A 140 2.97 1.40 -5.87
C ARG A 140 1.89 0.77 -6.73
N TYR A 141 0.91 1.57 -7.13
CA TYR A 141 -0.16 1.18 -8.02
C TYR A 141 0.03 1.84 -9.38
N TYR A 142 -0.20 1.07 -10.43
CA TYR A 142 -0.31 1.53 -11.81
C TYR A 142 -1.42 0.80 -12.54
N ARG A 143 -2.10 1.49 -13.42
CA ARG A 143 -2.78 0.84 -14.53
C ARG A 143 -1.76 0.57 -15.61
N ILE A 144 -1.77 -0.64 -16.19
CA ILE A 144 -0.73 -1.02 -17.18
C ILE A 144 -0.65 -0.05 -18.37
N PRO A 145 -1.77 0.42 -18.96
CA PRO A 145 -1.68 1.39 -20.05
C PRO A 145 -0.97 2.70 -19.64
N GLU A 146 -1.20 3.19 -18.43
CA GLU A 146 -0.57 4.40 -17.90
C GLU A 146 0.92 4.17 -17.61
N LEU A 147 1.26 3.01 -17.05
CA LEU A 147 2.65 2.62 -16.80
C LEU A 147 3.47 2.56 -18.08
N LEU A 148 2.92 1.98 -19.17
CA LEU A 148 3.61 1.90 -20.44
C LEU A 148 3.85 3.28 -21.06
N LEU A 149 2.91 4.21 -20.91
CA LEU A 149 3.11 5.61 -21.32
C LEU A 149 4.20 6.30 -20.48
N GLU A 150 4.23 6.09 -19.16
CA GLU A 150 5.30 6.64 -18.31
C GLU A 150 6.67 6.04 -18.67
N ILE A 151 6.74 4.74 -19.01
CA ILE A 151 7.98 4.10 -19.48
C ILE A 151 8.46 4.72 -20.78
N GLN A 152 7.55 4.93 -21.74
CA GLN A 152 7.89 5.56 -23.01
C GLN A 152 8.38 7.01 -22.83
N ALA A 153 7.72 7.77 -21.97
CA ALA A 153 8.17 9.12 -21.60
C ALA A 153 9.57 9.07 -20.96
N ALA A 154 9.82 8.13 -20.03
CA ALA A 154 11.11 7.96 -19.40
C ALA A 154 12.23 7.57 -20.37
N LYS A 155 11.92 6.81 -21.43
CA LYS A 155 12.87 6.51 -22.53
C LYS A 155 13.21 7.78 -23.31
N ASN A 156 12.21 8.60 -23.65
CA ASN A 156 12.40 9.85 -24.38
C ASN A 156 13.20 10.89 -23.58
N GLU A 157 13.04 10.91 -22.26
CA GLU A 157 13.73 11.82 -21.33
C GLU A 157 15.09 11.28 -20.84
N ASN A 158 15.57 10.14 -21.35
CA ASN A 158 16.81 9.47 -20.91
C ASN A 158 16.85 9.14 -19.42
N CYS A 159 15.69 8.94 -18.79
CA CYS A 159 15.57 8.57 -17.36
C CYS A 159 15.02 7.15 -17.14
N TYR A 160 14.95 6.32 -18.19
CA TYR A 160 14.43 4.96 -18.17
C TYR A 160 15.01 4.09 -17.03
N ILE A 161 16.35 4.03 -16.91
CA ILE A 161 17.03 3.25 -15.88
C ILE A 161 16.63 3.70 -14.48
N GLN A 162 16.48 5.02 -14.28
CA GLN A 162 16.07 5.56 -12.98
C GLN A 162 14.61 5.18 -12.67
N PHE A 163 13.74 5.20 -13.68
CA PHE A 163 12.34 4.81 -13.55
C PHE A 163 12.21 3.33 -13.21
N MET A 164 12.86 2.45 -13.96
CA MET A 164 12.86 1.01 -13.70
C MET A 164 13.44 0.67 -12.33
N ASN A 165 14.48 1.35 -11.88
CA ASN A 165 15.03 1.19 -10.53
C ASN A 165 14.05 1.61 -9.42
N LYS A 166 13.16 2.57 -9.66
CA LYS A 166 12.08 2.91 -8.71
C LYS A 166 11.08 1.76 -8.61
N LEU A 167 10.65 1.18 -9.74
CA LEU A 167 9.73 0.03 -9.75
C LEU A 167 10.34 -1.19 -9.06
N LYS A 168 11.62 -1.46 -9.30
CA LYS A 168 12.35 -2.59 -8.71
C LYS A 168 12.45 -2.51 -7.18
N LYS A 169 12.56 -1.30 -6.60
CA LYS A 169 12.70 -1.08 -5.15
C LYS A 169 11.39 -1.20 -4.38
N VAL A 170 10.24 -1.17 -5.06
CA VAL A 170 8.93 -1.27 -4.42
C VAL A 170 8.68 -2.70 -3.96
N ARG A 171 8.30 -2.89 -2.69
CA ARG A 171 8.05 -4.22 -2.12
C ARG A 171 6.80 -4.89 -2.69
N LEU A 172 5.75 -4.10 -2.95
CA LEU A 172 4.52 -4.57 -3.59
C LEU A 172 4.14 -3.64 -4.75
N LEU A 173 4.21 -4.14 -5.96
CA LEU A 173 3.75 -3.45 -7.17
C LEU A 173 2.35 -3.96 -7.53
N ILE A 174 1.42 -3.06 -7.78
CA ILE A 174 0.08 -3.39 -8.24
C ILE A 174 -0.03 -2.92 -9.69
N LEU A 175 -0.29 -3.88 -10.59
CA LEU A 175 -0.49 -3.67 -12.01
C LEU A 175 -1.93 -4.04 -12.36
N ASP A 176 -2.75 -3.03 -12.57
CA ASP A 176 -4.18 -3.20 -12.86
C ASP A 176 -4.48 -3.08 -14.35
N ASP A 177 -5.61 -3.63 -14.75
CA ASP A 177 -6.10 -3.57 -16.13
C ASP A 177 -5.19 -4.27 -17.17
N LEU A 178 -4.60 -5.42 -16.82
CA LEU A 178 -3.93 -6.28 -17.79
C LEU A 178 -4.93 -6.84 -18.80
N GLY A 179 -4.56 -6.81 -20.08
CA GLY A 179 -5.36 -7.41 -21.15
C GLY A 179 -6.54 -6.57 -21.61
N LEU A 180 -6.50 -5.26 -21.47
CA LEU A 180 -7.44 -4.36 -22.15
C LEU A 180 -7.20 -4.29 -23.66
N LYS A 181 -5.99 -4.59 -24.10
CA LYS A 181 -5.56 -4.69 -25.50
C LYS A 181 -4.43 -5.70 -25.62
N SER A 182 -4.12 -6.14 -26.83
CA SER A 182 -2.87 -6.84 -27.11
C SER A 182 -1.69 -5.84 -27.06
N TYR A 183 -0.53 -6.34 -26.66
CA TYR A 183 0.69 -5.52 -26.50
C TYR A 183 1.55 -5.55 -27.76
N THR A 184 2.31 -4.48 -28.00
CA THR A 184 3.38 -4.47 -29.02
C THR A 184 4.61 -5.26 -28.53
N LEU A 185 5.55 -5.56 -29.43
CA LEU A 185 6.83 -6.17 -29.03
C LEU A 185 7.62 -5.34 -28.03
N GLU A 186 7.59 -4.01 -28.18
CA GLU A 186 8.27 -3.11 -27.26
C GLU A 186 7.61 -3.11 -25.87
N GLU A 187 6.29 -2.96 -25.82
CA GLU A 187 5.51 -3.03 -24.58
C GLU A 187 5.71 -4.39 -23.87
N SER A 188 5.78 -5.48 -24.64
CA SER A 188 6.03 -6.81 -24.13
C SER A 188 7.40 -6.95 -23.45
N ARG A 189 8.43 -6.36 -24.07
CA ARG A 189 9.79 -6.30 -23.49
C ARG A 189 9.84 -5.47 -22.21
N ASP A 190 9.14 -4.35 -22.16
CA ASP A 190 9.04 -3.54 -20.96
C ASP A 190 8.36 -4.30 -19.80
N ILE A 191 7.26 -5.03 -20.10
CA ILE A 191 6.56 -5.87 -19.13
C ILE A 191 7.46 -7.02 -18.67
N LEU A 192 8.20 -7.66 -19.59
CA LEU A 192 9.16 -8.71 -19.26
C LEU A 192 10.25 -8.19 -18.33
N GLU A 193 10.85 -7.04 -18.61
CA GLU A 193 11.89 -6.45 -17.76
C GLU A 193 11.36 -6.16 -16.35
N ILE A 194 10.12 -5.68 -16.22
CA ILE A 194 9.48 -5.51 -14.91
C ILE A 194 9.37 -6.86 -14.22
N ALA A 195 8.84 -7.90 -14.88
CA ALA A 195 8.68 -9.23 -14.32
C ALA A 195 10.02 -9.83 -13.86
N GLU A 196 11.05 -9.78 -14.71
CA GLU A 196 12.41 -10.27 -14.40
C GLU A 196 13.07 -9.56 -13.24
N SER A 197 12.99 -8.23 -13.24
CA SER A 197 13.63 -7.42 -12.19
C SER A 197 13.05 -7.68 -10.81
N ARG A 198 11.81 -8.19 -10.75
CA ARG A 198 11.03 -8.45 -9.52
C ARG A 198 10.98 -9.92 -9.12
N TYR A 199 11.22 -10.83 -10.05
CA TYR A 199 11.18 -12.28 -9.81
C TYR A 199 12.04 -12.68 -8.61
N ASN A 200 11.47 -13.41 -7.65
CA ASN A 200 12.09 -13.83 -6.39
C ASN A 200 12.70 -12.69 -5.52
N ARG A 201 12.35 -11.43 -5.78
CA ARG A 201 12.84 -10.27 -5.03
C ARG A 201 11.74 -9.49 -4.34
N SER A 202 10.59 -9.34 -4.99
CA SER A 202 9.46 -8.56 -4.49
C SER A 202 8.16 -9.05 -5.11
N SER A 203 7.04 -8.77 -4.48
CA SER A 203 5.72 -9.24 -4.88
C SER A 203 5.05 -8.31 -5.86
N THR A 204 4.24 -8.88 -6.75
CA THR A 204 3.42 -8.14 -7.70
C THR A 204 1.98 -8.63 -7.63
N ILE A 205 1.01 -7.72 -7.58
CA ILE A 205 -0.40 -8.01 -7.81
C ILE A 205 -0.71 -7.63 -9.24
N LEU A 206 -1.21 -8.59 -10.03
CA LEU A 206 -1.72 -8.32 -11.37
C LEU A 206 -3.22 -8.52 -11.37
N SER A 207 -3.95 -7.57 -11.96
CA SER A 207 -5.37 -7.75 -12.18
C SER A 207 -5.74 -7.62 -13.67
N GLY A 208 -6.64 -8.48 -14.13
CA GLY A 208 -7.07 -8.54 -15.53
C GLY A 208 -8.52 -8.97 -15.70
N GLN A 209 -9.09 -8.60 -16.85
CA GLN A 209 -10.50 -8.92 -17.13
C GLN A 209 -10.68 -10.36 -17.63
N ILE A 210 -9.67 -10.90 -18.30
CA ILE A 210 -9.66 -12.26 -18.85
C ILE A 210 -8.94 -13.24 -17.91
N PRO A 211 -9.26 -14.51 -17.93
CA PRO A 211 -8.55 -15.53 -17.19
C PRO A 211 -7.05 -15.53 -17.51
N HIS A 212 -6.21 -15.77 -16.52
CA HIS A 212 -4.75 -15.74 -16.67
C HIS A 212 -4.21 -16.73 -17.73
N ILE A 213 -4.93 -17.83 -17.99
CA ILE A 213 -4.57 -18.80 -19.04
C ILE A 213 -4.58 -18.15 -20.43
N GLN A 214 -5.43 -17.16 -20.66
CA GLN A 214 -5.54 -16.43 -21.93
C GLN A 214 -4.57 -15.24 -22.04
N TRP A 215 -3.74 -15.01 -21.03
CA TRP A 215 -2.78 -13.88 -21.05
C TRP A 215 -1.65 -14.11 -22.04
N TYR A 216 -1.36 -15.35 -22.42
CA TYR A 216 -0.39 -15.67 -23.47
C TYR A 216 -0.73 -14.99 -24.81
N ASP A 217 -2.01 -14.95 -25.16
CA ASP A 217 -2.50 -14.38 -26.42
C ASP A 217 -2.40 -12.85 -26.48
N LEU A 218 -2.06 -12.20 -25.37
CA LEU A 218 -1.88 -10.75 -25.30
C LEU A 218 -0.54 -10.30 -25.91
N PHE A 219 0.43 -11.21 -26.02
CA PHE A 219 1.80 -10.93 -26.42
C PHE A 219 2.07 -11.48 -27.82
N PRO A 220 2.67 -10.69 -28.72
CA PRO A 220 2.88 -11.10 -30.11
C PRO A 220 3.97 -12.16 -30.28
N ASP A 221 4.91 -12.27 -29.33
CA ASP A 221 6.00 -13.24 -29.35
C ASP A 221 5.80 -14.30 -28.27
N PRO A 222 5.59 -15.58 -28.65
CA PRO A 222 5.36 -16.68 -27.71
C PRO A 222 6.48 -16.86 -26.67
N ALA A 223 7.74 -16.68 -27.05
CA ALA A 223 8.86 -16.84 -26.14
C ALA A 223 8.86 -15.75 -25.03
N THR A 224 8.53 -14.52 -25.41
CA THR A 224 8.35 -13.42 -24.46
C THR A 224 7.13 -13.67 -23.57
N ALA A 225 6.02 -14.17 -24.11
CA ALA A 225 4.83 -14.55 -23.35
C ALA A 225 5.16 -15.62 -22.30
N ASP A 226 5.82 -16.71 -22.69
CA ASP A 226 6.25 -17.77 -21.80
C ASP A 226 7.14 -17.24 -20.68
N ALA A 227 8.11 -16.40 -21.03
CA ALA A 227 9.03 -15.81 -20.06
C ALA A 227 8.32 -14.91 -19.02
N ILE A 228 7.32 -14.13 -19.44
CA ILE A 228 6.52 -13.30 -18.56
C ILE A 228 5.65 -14.17 -17.63
N MET A 229 4.94 -15.15 -18.21
CA MET A 229 4.02 -16.01 -17.47
C MET A 229 4.75 -16.90 -16.46
N ASP A 230 5.90 -17.44 -16.82
CA ASP A 230 6.74 -18.23 -15.91
C ASP A 230 7.09 -17.44 -14.65
N ARG A 231 7.53 -16.20 -14.79
CA ARG A 231 7.94 -15.34 -13.66
C ARG A 231 6.80 -14.84 -12.80
N ILE A 232 5.61 -14.78 -13.37
CA ILE A 232 4.44 -14.20 -12.69
C ILE A 232 3.55 -15.27 -12.08
N ILE A 233 3.23 -16.35 -12.83
CA ILE A 233 2.19 -17.30 -12.48
C ILE A 233 2.70 -18.37 -11.53
N HIS A 234 3.87 -18.97 -11.79
CA HIS A 234 4.35 -20.12 -11.01
C HIS A 234 4.51 -19.85 -9.51
N ASN A 235 4.64 -18.57 -9.14
CA ASN A 235 4.79 -18.14 -7.75
C ASN A 235 3.64 -17.21 -7.33
N ALA A 236 2.39 -17.57 -7.66
CA ALA A 236 1.26 -16.68 -7.44
C ALA A 236 0.06 -17.35 -6.77
N TYR A 237 -0.61 -16.59 -5.89
CA TYR A 237 -1.99 -16.86 -5.49
C TYR A 237 -2.92 -16.43 -6.62
N ILE A 238 -3.78 -17.35 -7.09
CA ILE A 238 -4.75 -17.06 -8.14
C ILE A 238 -6.11 -16.84 -7.51
N LEU A 239 -6.68 -15.66 -7.72
CA LEU A 239 -7.98 -15.22 -7.20
C LEU A 239 -8.95 -14.96 -8.36
N PRO A 240 -9.66 -15.96 -8.84
CA PRO A 240 -10.69 -15.77 -9.85
C PRO A 240 -11.93 -15.15 -9.18
N LEU A 241 -12.26 -13.92 -9.54
CA LEU A 241 -13.49 -13.25 -9.10
C LEU A 241 -14.58 -13.46 -10.13
N ASP A 242 -15.72 -13.95 -9.66
CA ASP A 242 -16.93 -14.05 -10.48
C ASP A 242 -18.08 -13.35 -9.74
N SER A 243 -18.83 -12.53 -10.44
CA SER A 243 -19.97 -11.85 -9.86
C SER A 243 -21.09 -11.73 -10.89
N LYS A 244 -22.29 -12.09 -10.47
CA LYS A 244 -23.51 -11.93 -11.30
C LYS A 244 -23.95 -10.46 -11.44
N LYS A 245 -23.57 -9.60 -10.46
CA LYS A 245 -23.90 -8.17 -10.46
C LYS A 245 -22.63 -7.33 -10.33
N SER A 246 -22.61 -6.19 -10.98
CA SER A 246 -21.52 -5.24 -10.83
C SER A 246 -21.48 -4.68 -9.39
N MET A 247 -20.31 -4.72 -8.75
CA MET A 247 -20.14 -4.12 -7.43
C MET A 247 -20.35 -2.60 -7.43
N ARG A 248 -20.13 -1.94 -8.58
CA ARG A 248 -20.46 -0.52 -8.74
C ARG A 248 -21.96 -0.28 -8.64
N GLU A 249 -22.76 -1.15 -9.25
CA GLU A 249 -24.22 -1.10 -9.16
C GLU A 249 -24.71 -1.39 -7.73
N VAL A 250 -24.14 -2.39 -7.08
CA VAL A 250 -24.47 -2.73 -5.69
C VAL A 250 -24.17 -1.57 -4.74
N MET A 251 -23.01 -0.91 -4.88
CA MET A 251 -22.67 0.25 -4.08
C MET A 251 -23.55 1.46 -4.36
N ALA A 252 -23.86 1.74 -5.64
CA ALA A 252 -24.76 2.83 -6.00
C ALA A 252 -26.15 2.65 -5.36
N LYS A 253 -26.69 1.42 -5.39
CA LYS A 253 -27.99 1.12 -4.74
C LYS A 253 -27.95 1.31 -3.22
N LYS A 254 -26.84 0.91 -2.54
CA LYS A 254 -26.70 1.11 -1.09
C LYS A 254 -26.67 2.60 -0.71
N ILE A 255 -26.02 3.44 -1.53
CA ILE A 255 -25.97 4.90 -1.30
C ILE A 255 -27.38 5.50 -1.46
N ILE A 256 -28.10 5.17 -2.55
CA ILE A 256 -29.44 5.67 -2.82
C ILE A 256 -30.46 5.25 -1.74
N GLN A 257 -30.29 4.07 -1.15
CA GLN A 257 -31.18 3.59 -0.08
C GLN A 257 -30.85 4.17 1.31
N ALA A 258 -29.68 4.75 1.49
CA ALA A 258 -29.24 5.36 2.74
C ALA A 258 -29.50 6.88 2.79
N THR A 259 -29.95 7.47 1.67
CA THR A 259 -30.40 8.87 1.52
C THR A 259 -31.91 8.94 1.60
#